data_023048fd817f612bf517f0fc5b5ea962
#
_entry.id   023048fd817f612bf517f0fc5b5ea962
#
_cell.length_a   1.000
_cell.length_b   1.000
_cell.length_c   1.000
_cell.angle_alpha   90.00
_cell.angle_beta   90.00
_cell.angle_gamma   90.00
#
_symmetry.space_group_name_H-M   'P 1'
#
loop_
_entity.id
_entity.type
_entity.pdbx_description
1 polymer ?
#
loop_
_entity_poly.entity_id
_entity_poly.type
_entity_poly.pdbx_seq_one_letter_code
_entity_poly.pdbx_strand_id
1 'polypeptide(L)'
;RSFKIEGRMRSLYYLATVVSSYRALIDAYYHHTLDETFKKKHIDILNRVANREVSSQYFFHEADDTDQYYTGRQEISNQDYLGLITGYDQEKKELKLVERNYFKVGDEVEVFTPSGDIYPITISTIYDEDHNSIPVARHPEQVLFIPFIHEVESYSMMRLIRRTK
;
A
#
# COMPACT_ATOMS: atom_id res chain seq x y z
N ARG A 1 10.04 22.18 -12.26
CA ARG A 1 9.58 22.35 -10.88
C ARG A 1 9.76 21.02 -10.15
N SER A 2 9.82 21.03 -8.83
CA SER A 2 10.08 19.86 -8.00
C SER A 2 9.01 19.70 -6.93
N PHE A 3 8.85 18.47 -6.46
CA PHE A 3 8.02 18.15 -5.29
C PHE A 3 8.93 17.82 -4.11
N LYS A 4 8.55 18.24 -2.91
CA LYS A 4 9.17 17.80 -1.67
C LYS A 4 8.23 16.86 -0.95
N ILE A 5 8.70 15.63 -0.69
CA ILE A 5 7.98 14.62 0.08
C ILE A 5 8.66 14.52 1.44
N GLU A 6 7.91 14.74 2.52
CA GLU A 6 8.43 14.60 3.88
C GLU A 6 8.05 13.21 4.42
N GLY A 7 9.07 12.42 4.74
CA GLY A 7 8.90 11.05 5.18
C GLY A 7 9.75 10.63 6.37
N ARG A 8 10.50 11.56 7.00
CA ARG A 8 11.48 11.24 8.05
C ARG A 8 10.91 10.44 9.21
N MET A 9 9.68 10.76 9.63
CA MET A 9 8.98 10.09 10.74
C MET A 9 7.85 9.17 10.26
N ARG A 10 7.90 8.74 8.99
CA ARG A 10 6.87 7.91 8.38
C ARG A 10 7.36 6.50 8.13
N SER A 11 6.42 5.55 8.00
CA SER A 11 6.73 4.16 7.67
C SER A 11 7.27 4.02 6.24
N LEU A 12 8.00 2.93 5.99
CA LEU A 12 8.43 2.56 4.65
C LEU A 12 7.23 2.43 3.68
N TYR A 13 6.12 1.88 4.16
CA TYR A 13 4.88 1.76 3.39
C TYR A 13 4.32 3.13 2.96
N TYR A 14 4.33 4.12 3.85
CA TYR A 14 3.94 5.48 3.50
C TYR A 14 4.80 6.04 2.37
N LEU A 15 6.12 5.96 2.51
CA LEU A 15 7.05 6.47 1.50
C LEU A 15 6.87 5.77 0.15
N ALA A 16 6.83 4.43 0.16
CA ALA A 16 6.64 3.65 -1.05
C ALA A 16 5.32 4.02 -1.75
N THR A 17 4.23 4.09 -1.00
CA THR A 17 2.91 4.43 -1.56
C THR A 17 2.85 5.86 -2.11
N VAL A 18 3.39 6.83 -1.39
CA VAL A 18 3.38 8.23 -1.84
C VAL A 18 4.24 8.38 -3.10
N VAL A 19 5.47 7.88 -3.08
CA VAL A 19 6.39 7.99 -4.22
C VAL A 19 5.84 7.29 -5.47
N SER A 20 5.33 6.06 -5.33
CA SER A 20 4.75 5.32 -6.47
C SER A 20 3.50 6.00 -7.02
N SER A 21 2.61 6.53 -6.16
CA SER A 21 1.42 7.24 -6.62
C SER A 21 1.77 8.52 -7.38
N TYR A 22 2.69 9.33 -6.86
CA TYR A 22 3.14 10.53 -7.58
C TYR A 22 3.85 10.18 -8.88
N ARG A 23 4.68 9.12 -8.90
CA ARG A 23 5.33 8.67 -10.13
C ARG A 23 4.31 8.26 -11.19
N ALA A 24 3.33 7.44 -10.82
CA ALA A 24 2.27 7.01 -11.72
C ALA A 24 1.45 8.19 -12.28
N LEU A 25 1.09 9.16 -11.43
CA LEU A 25 0.36 10.36 -11.88
C LEU A 25 1.19 11.23 -12.83
N ILE A 26 2.48 11.39 -12.57
CA ILE A 26 3.39 12.15 -13.45
C ILE A 26 3.52 11.46 -14.80
N ASP A 27 3.72 10.13 -14.81
CA ASP A 27 3.86 9.38 -16.05
C ASP A 27 2.57 9.40 -16.87
N ALA A 28 1.42 9.19 -16.23
CA ALA A 28 0.13 9.31 -16.90
C ALA A 28 -0.11 10.71 -17.49
N TYR A 29 0.34 11.77 -16.80
CA TYR A 29 0.27 13.14 -17.32
C TYR A 29 1.11 13.30 -18.59
N TYR A 30 2.37 12.87 -18.56
CA TYR A 30 3.27 13.00 -19.71
C TYR A 30 2.89 12.10 -20.90
N HIS A 31 2.27 10.96 -20.65
CA HIS A 31 1.76 10.06 -21.68
C HIS A 31 0.34 10.42 -22.16
N HIS A 32 -0.26 11.49 -21.65
CA HIS A 32 -1.64 11.93 -21.97
C HIS A 32 -2.70 10.86 -21.67
N THR A 33 -2.47 10.01 -20.68
CA THR A 33 -3.39 8.95 -20.22
C THR A 33 -4.06 9.27 -18.89
N LEU A 34 -3.80 10.45 -18.32
CA LEU A 34 -4.35 10.86 -17.03
C LEU A 34 -5.82 11.24 -17.18
N ASP A 35 -6.71 10.44 -16.62
CA ASP A 35 -8.15 10.71 -16.52
C ASP A 35 -8.61 10.89 -15.06
N GLU A 36 -9.86 11.25 -14.86
CA GLU A 36 -10.43 11.50 -13.52
C GLU A 36 -10.54 10.22 -12.68
N THR A 37 -10.76 9.07 -13.30
CA THR A 37 -10.83 7.77 -12.62
C THR A 37 -9.45 7.40 -12.06
N PHE A 38 -8.42 7.58 -12.87
CA PHE A 38 -7.03 7.33 -12.46
C PHE A 38 -6.59 8.28 -11.33
N LYS A 39 -6.91 9.58 -11.43
CA LYS A 39 -6.65 10.56 -10.37
C LYS A 39 -7.35 10.15 -9.06
N LYS A 40 -8.65 9.84 -9.13
CA LYS A 40 -9.43 9.44 -7.96
C LYS A 40 -8.84 8.21 -7.28
N LYS A 41 -8.48 7.18 -8.04
CA LYS A 41 -7.81 5.98 -7.51
C LYS A 41 -6.58 6.35 -6.67
N HIS A 42 -5.71 7.21 -7.19
CA HIS A 42 -4.47 7.59 -6.50
C HIS A 42 -4.74 8.51 -5.30
N ILE A 43 -5.74 9.40 -5.37
CA ILE A 43 -6.18 10.20 -4.21
C ILE A 43 -6.69 9.28 -3.10
N ASP A 44 -7.51 8.30 -3.41
CA ASP A 44 -8.03 7.33 -2.44
C ASP A 44 -6.89 6.52 -1.79
N ILE A 45 -5.90 6.09 -2.56
CA ILE A 45 -4.69 5.42 -2.07
C ILE A 45 -3.90 6.33 -1.12
N LEU A 46 -3.67 7.59 -1.50
CA LEU A 46 -2.94 8.56 -0.68
C LEU A 46 -3.67 8.87 0.63
N ASN A 47 -5.00 9.01 0.58
CA ASN A 47 -5.81 9.24 1.78
C ASN A 47 -5.76 8.05 2.75
N ARG A 48 -5.65 6.82 2.25
CA ARG A 48 -5.53 5.61 3.08
C ARG A 48 -4.20 5.50 3.82
N VAL A 49 -3.12 6.06 3.31
CA VAL A 49 -1.80 6.06 3.98
C VAL A 49 -1.55 7.32 4.81
N ALA A 50 -2.40 8.34 4.67
CA ALA A 50 -2.32 9.54 5.47
C ALA A 50 -2.87 9.26 6.88
N ASN A 51 -2.02 9.42 7.91
CA ASN A 51 -2.44 9.28 9.30
C ASN A 51 -3.26 10.50 9.79
N ARG A 52 -3.45 11.47 8.94
CA ARG A 52 -4.20 12.71 9.20
C ARG A 52 -4.93 13.11 7.94
N GLU A 53 -6.01 13.84 8.11
CA GLU A 53 -6.69 14.48 6.99
C GLU A 53 -5.71 15.38 6.22
N VAL A 54 -5.78 15.31 4.90
CA VAL A 54 -4.89 16.06 4.00
C VAL A 54 -5.62 17.31 3.54
N SER A 55 -5.00 18.46 3.66
CA SER A 55 -5.53 19.73 3.15
C SER A 55 -4.56 20.37 2.16
N SER A 56 -5.07 21.26 1.33
CA SER A 56 -4.27 22.05 0.40
C SER A 56 -3.53 23.21 1.10
N GLN A 57 -3.90 23.54 2.32
CA GLN A 57 -3.38 24.68 3.10
C GLN A 57 -3.16 25.93 2.23
N TYR A 58 -1.95 26.44 2.20
CA TYR A 58 -1.57 27.69 1.50
C TYR A 58 -1.43 27.57 -0.03
N PHE A 59 -1.83 26.45 -0.63
CA PHE A 59 -1.55 26.25 -2.06
C PHE A 59 -2.44 27.10 -2.97
N PHE A 60 -3.69 27.32 -2.59
CA PHE A 60 -4.66 28.04 -3.41
C PHE A 60 -5.00 29.43 -2.88
N HIS A 61 -4.80 29.69 -1.59
CA HIS A 61 -5.11 30.96 -0.93
C HIS A 61 -4.20 31.18 0.29
N GLU A 62 -4.19 32.38 0.84
CA GLU A 62 -3.57 32.64 2.13
C GLU A 62 -4.37 31.92 3.21
N ALA A 63 -3.68 31.30 4.18
CA ALA A 63 -4.35 30.53 5.22
C ALA A 63 -5.15 31.44 6.13
N ASP A 64 -6.34 30.98 6.48
CA ASP A 64 -7.23 31.62 7.44
C ASP A 64 -7.66 30.62 8.53
N ASP A 65 -8.62 31.00 9.36
CA ASP A 65 -9.14 30.20 10.46
C ASP A 65 -9.87 28.93 9.99
N THR A 66 -10.35 28.88 8.74
CA THR A 66 -11.01 27.69 8.16
C THR A 66 -10.03 26.57 7.81
N ASP A 67 -8.74 26.90 7.65
CA ASP A 67 -7.68 25.92 7.38
C ASP A 67 -7.16 25.24 8.66
N GLN A 68 -7.67 25.64 9.83
CA GLN A 68 -7.21 25.08 11.11
C GLN A 68 -8.02 23.87 11.53
N TYR A 69 -7.31 22.86 12.02
CA TYR A 69 -7.90 21.66 12.61
C TYR A 69 -8.37 21.91 14.02
N TYR A 70 -9.68 22.06 14.24
CA TYR A 70 -10.29 22.24 15.54
C TYR A 70 -10.66 20.92 16.23
N THR A 71 -10.72 19.81 15.50
CA THR A 71 -11.20 18.50 15.99
C THR A 71 -10.12 17.64 16.65
N GLY A 72 -8.89 18.15 16.80
CA GLY A 72 -7.78 17.43 17.40
C GLY A 72 -7.13 16.38 16.47
N ARG A 73 -6.08 15.70 16.97
CA ARG A 73 -5.40 14.64 16.25
C ARG A 73 -6.29 13.41 16.13
N GLN A 74 -6.91 13.21 15.00
CA GLN A 74 -7.46 11.90 14.65
C GLN A 74 -6.39 11.12 13.90
N GLU A 75 -5.63 10.31 14.63
CA GLU A 75 -4.76 9.32 13.99
C GLU A 75 -5.62 8.13 13.58
N ILE A 76 -5.92 8.04 12.29
CA ILE A 76 -6.57 6.85 11.74
C ILE A 76 -5.48 5.78 11.60
N SER A 77 -5.59 4.72 12.40
CA SER A 77 -4.71 3.56 12.25
C SER A 77 -4.95 2.91 10.91
N ASN A 78 -3.96 2.94 10.05
CA ASN A 78 -4.05 2.31 8.74
C ASN A 78 -3.51 0.88 8.81
N GLN A 79 -4.42 -0.10 8.91
CA GLN A 79 -4.10 -1.53 8.89
C GLN A 79 -4.05 -2.13 7.48
N ASP A 80 -3.99 -1.29 6.45
CA ASP A 80 -3.99 -1.75 5.07
C ASP A 80 -2.66 -2.38 4.64
N TYR A 81 -1.56 -2.00 5.25
CA TYR A 81 -0.25 -2.58 4.98
C TYR A 81 -0.14 -3.97 5.60
N LEU A 82 -0.19 -5.00 4.78
CA LEU A 82 -0.22 -6.39 5.24
C LEU A 82 1.16 -7.00 5.39
N GLY A 83 2.12 -6.63 4.55
CA GLY A 83 3.46 -7.16 4.67
C GLY A 83 4.44 -6.72 3.58
N LEU A 84 5.72 -6.99 3.86
CA LEU A 84 6.85 -6.76 2.96
C LEU A 84 7.22 -8.06 2.27
N ILE A 85 7.29 -8.05 0.95
CA ILE A 85 7.76 -9.18 0.16
C ILE A 85 9.27 -9.15 0.11
N THR A 86 9.90 -10.19 0.61
CA THR A 86 11.36 -10.33 0.71
C THR A 86 11.95 -11.24 -0.35
N GLY A 87 11.12 -11.96 -1.10
CA GLY A 87 11.55 -12.84 -2.17
C GLY A 87 10.39 -13.49 -2.91
N TYR A 88 10.72 -14.16 -3.99
CA TYR A 88 9.81 -14.96 -4.80
C TYR A 88 10.46 -16.30 -5.14
N ASP A 89 9.74 -17.39 -4.92
CA ASP A 89 10.16 -18.74 -5.31
C ASP A 89 9.57 -19.06 -6.69
N GLN A 90 10.43 -19.14 -7.70
CA GLN A 90 10.01 -19.42 -9.08
C GLN A 90 9.52 -20.84 -9.31
N GLU A 91 10.05 -21.81 -8.56
CA GLU A 91 9.67 -23.22 -8.71
C GLU A 91 8.30 -23.48 -8.09
N LYS A 92 8.08 -22.96 -6.88
CA LYS A 92 6.81 -23.10 -6.15
C LYS A 92 5.76 -22.07 -6.56
N LYS A 93 6.17 -20.99 -7.23
CA LYS A 93 5.34 -19.82 -7.55
C LYS A 93 4.70 -19.23 -6.29
N GLU A 94 5.55 -18.86 -5.34
CA GLU A 94 5.14 -18.33 -4.05
C GLU A 94 5.91 -17.05 -3.71
N LEU A 95 5.18 -16.07 -3.14
CA LEU A 95 5.77 -14.92 -2.47
C LEU A 95 6.29 -15.33 -1.10
N LYS A 96 7.48 -14.86 -0.73
CA LYS A 96 7.94 -14.86 0.65
C LYS A 96 7.63 -13.48 1.27
N LEU A 97 6.74 -13.45 2.25
CA LEU A 97 6.20 -12.25 2.88
C LEU A 97 6.59 -12.21 4.36
N VAL A 98 6.99 -11.03 4.84
CA VAL A 98 7.08 -10.72 6.28
C VAL A 98 5.84 -9.96 6.70
N GLU A 99 5.00 -10.57 7.53
CA GLU A 99 3.72 -10.01 7.98
C GLU A 99 3.90 -8.70 8.77
N ARG A 100 2.98 -7.77 8.58
CA ARG A 100 2.91 -6.51 9.34
C ARG A 100 1.56 -6.30 10.00
N ASN A 101 0.49 -6.70 9.38
CA ASN A 101 -0.86 -6.63 9.93
C ASN A 101 -1.68 -7.86 9.52
N TYR A 102 -2.70 -8.12 10.30
CA TYR A 102 -3.64 -9.22 10.14
C TYR A 102 -4.25 -9.29 8.74
N PHE A 103 -4.29 -10.48 8.15
CA PHE A 103 -5.10 -10.85 6.99
C PHE A 103 -5.47 -12.33 7.02
N LYS A 104 -6.42 -12.73 6.18
CA LYS A 104 -6.93 -14.10 6.13
C LYS A 104 -7.15 -14.58 4.70
N VAL A 105 -7.31 -15.88 4.56
CA VAL A 105 -7.77 -16.50 3.32
C VAL A 105 -9.10 -15.88 2.89
N GLY A 106 -9.23 -15.55 1.62
CA GLY A 106 -10.38 -14.89 1.01
C GLY A 106 -10.30 -13.35 0.99
N ASP A 107 -9.37 -12.72 1.72
CA ASP A 107 -9.20 -11.26 1.62
C ASP A 107 -8.73 -10.85 0.22
N GLU A 108 -9.27 -9.75 -0.29
CA GLU A 108 -8.83 -9.13 -1.54
C GLU A 108 -7.68 -8.16 -1.23
N VAL A 109 -6.55 -8.40 -1.85
CA VAL A 109 -5.32 -7.64 -1.64
C VAL A 109 -4.69 -7.25 -2.97
N GLU A 110 -3.78 -6.31 -2.95
CA GLU A 110 -2.91 -6.04 -4.09
C GLU A 110 -1.44 -6.06 -3.69
N VAL A 111 -0.65 -6.66 -4.55
CA VAL A 111 0.81 -6.60 -4.51
C VAL A 111 1.24 -5.46 -5.41
N PHE A 112 2.05 -4.55 -4.91
CA PHE A 112 2.64 -3.48 -5.70
C PHE A 112 4.16 -3.51 -5.59
N THR A 113 4.82 -3.26 -6.71
CA THR A 113 6.27 -3.43 -6.87
C THR A 113 6.99 -2.08 -6.90
N PRO A 114 8.30 -2.04 -6.60
CA PRO A 114 9.13 -0.87 -6.80
C PRO A 114 9.13 -0.36 -8.25
N SER A 115 9.01 -1.25 -9.24
CA SER A 115 8.89 -0.90 -10.66
C SER A 115 7.55 -0.25 -11.03
N GLY A 116 6.53 -0.33 -10.17
CA GLY A 116 5.22 0.30 -10.36
C GLY A 116 4.12 -0.64 -10.81
N ASP A 117 4.40 -1.93 -10.96
CA ASP A 117 3.38 -2.93 -11.26
C ASP A 117 2.45 -3.15 -10.08
N ILE A 118 1.18 -3.38 -10.36
CA ILE A 118 0.15 -3.63 -9.34
C ILE A 118 -0.65 -4.88 -9.73
N TYR A 119 -0.69 -5.85 -8.83
CA TYR A 119 -1.36 -7.14 -9.03
C TYR A 119 -2.44 -7.33 -7.98
N PRO A 120 -3.73 -7.13 -8.31
CA PRO A 120 -4.83 -7.50 -7.42
C PRO A 120 -5.01 -9.01 -7.38
N ILE A 121 -5.13 -9.58 -6.19
CA ILE A 121 -5.37 -10.99 -5.97
C ILE A 121 -6.35 -11.22 -4.81
N THR A 122 -6.97 -12.41 -4.79
CA THR A 122 -7.64 -12.93 -3.62
C THR A 122 -6.73 -13.95 -2.96
N ILE A 123 -6.51 -13.85 -1.66
CA ILE A 123 -5.68 -14.80 -0.90
C ILE A 123 -6.34 -16.18 -0.93
N SER A 124 -5.76 -17.10 -1.66
CA SER A 124 -6.27 -18.48 -1.77
C SER A 124 -5.80 -19.38 -0.63
N THR A 125 -4.55 -19.24 -0.23
CA THR A 125 -3.89 -20.02 0.80
C THR A 125 -2.77 -19.20 1.43
N ILE A 126 -2.51 -19.46 2.71
CA ILE A 126 -1.37 -18.89 3.44
C ILE A 126 -0.60 -20.07 4.02
N TYR A 127 0.72 -20.09 3.85
CA TYR A 127 1.60 -21.09 4.46
C TYR A 127 2.52 -20.40 5.48
N ASP A 128 2.77 -21.09 6.59
CA ASP A 128 3.77 -20.69 7.59
C ASP A 128 5.21 -21.06 7.16
N GLU A 129 6.18 -20.86 8.04
CA GLU A 129 7.59 -21.17 7.79
C GLU A 129 7.86 -22.67 7.55
N ASP A 130 7.03 -23.55 8.14
CA ASP A 130 7.09 -25.00 7.97
C ASP A 130 6.26 -25.46 6.77
N HIS A 131 5.72 -24.56 5.95
CA HIS A 131 4.77 -24.83 4.86
C HIS A 131 3.47 -25.50 5.28
N ASN A 132 3.04 -25.34 6.54
CA ASN A 132 1.69 -25.74 6.94
C ASN A 132 0.70 -24.68 6.49
N SER A 133 -0.45 -25.12 5.96
CA SER A 133 -1.53 -24.19 5.60
C SER A 133 -2.20 -23.64 6.86
N ILE A 134 -2.31 -22.31 6.93
CA ILE A 134 -2.97 -21.59 8.01
C ILE A 134 -4.11 -20.73 7.46
N PRO A 135 -5.23 -20.58 8.18
CA PRO A 135 -6.38 -19.81 7.69
C PRO A 135 -6.19 -18.30 7.82
N VAL A 136 -5.32 -17.87 8.72
CA VAL A 136 -5.11 -16.46 9.06
C VAL A 136 -3.65 -16.17 9.39
N ALA A 137 -3.18 -14.97 9.02
CA ALA A 137 -1.94 -14.37 9.45
C ALA A 137 -2.25 -13.36 10.56
N ARG A 138 -1.61 -13.47 11.71
CA ARG A 138 -1.91 -12.64 12.91
C ARG A 138 -0.73 -12.38 13.82
N HIS A 139 0.47 -12.80 13.42
CA HIS A 139 1.68 -12.63 14.22
C HIS A 139 2.64 -11.71 13.48
N PRO A 140 2.72 -10.43 13.86
CA PRO A 140 3.62 -9.48 13.22
C PRO A 140 5.04 -10.03 13.14
N GLU A 141 5.69 -9.80 11.99
CA GLU A 141 7.02 -10.28 11.62
C GLU A 141 7.11 -11.79 11.31
N GLN A 142 6.01 -12.52 11.34
CA GLN A 142 6.00 -13.90 10.85
C GLN A 142 6.35 -13.95 9.37
N VAL A 143 7.18 -14.91 8.98
CA VAL A 143 7.46 -15.22 7.58
C VAL A 143 6.35 -16.12 7.05
N LEU A 144 5.77 -15.76 5.92
CA LEU A 144 4.67 -16.44 5.29
C LEU A 144 4.97 -16.68 3.81
N PHE A 145 4.33 -17.69 3.24
CA PHE A 145 4.36 -17.96 1.82
C PHE A 145 2.94 -17.93 1.26
N ILE A 146 2.78 -17.28 0.11
CA ILE A 146 1.48 -17.07 -0.54
C ILE A 146 1.63 -17.45 -2.02
N PRO A 147 0.80 -18.37 -2.55
CA PRO A 147 0.79 -18.68 -3.97
C PRO A 147 0.57 -17.43 -4.83
N PHE A 148 1.46 -17.24 -5.80
CA PHE A 148 1.44 -16.07 -6.67
C PHE A 148 2.09 -16.38 -8.01
N ILE A 149 1.42 -16.05 -9.11
CA ILE A 149 1.83 -16.49 -10.45
C ILE A 149 2.84 -15.55 -11.14
N HIS A 150 2.96 -14.31 -10.65
CA HIS A 150 3.86 -13.33 -11.23
C HIS A 150 5.16 -13.26 -10.44
N GLU A 151 6.29 -13.26 -11.12
CA GLU A 151 7.55 -12.94 -10.47
C GLU A 151 7.55 -11.48 -10.03
N VAL A 152 7.95 -11.22 -8.79
CA VAL A 152 8.05 -9.88 -8.25
C VAL A 152 9.40 -9.70 -7.54
N GLU A 153 9.90 -8.50 -7.62
CA GLU A 153 11.16 -8.11 -7.00
C GLU A 153 11.03 -7.96 -5.47
N SER A 154 12.15 -8.16 -4.78
CA SER A 154 12.24 -7.85 -3.35
C SER A 154 11.86 -6.40 -3.08
N TYR A 155 11.33 -6.15 -1.88
CA TYR A 155 10.74 -4.87 -1.46
C TYR A 155 9.38 -4.55 -2.12
N SER A 156 8.80 -5.43 -2.91
CA SER A 156 7.37 -5.36 -3.20
C SER A 156 6.57 -5.42 -1.91
N MET A 157 5.38 -4.86 -1.91
CA MET A 157 4.56 -4.77 -0.71
C MET A 157 3.15 -5.26 -0.98
N MET A 158 2.51 -5.81 0.03
CA MET A 158 1.12 -6.24 -0.04
C MET A 158 0.25 -5.34 0.83
N ARG A 159 -0.89 -4.91 0.27
CA ARG A 159 -1.88 -4.11 0.99
C ARG A 159 -3.30 -4.61 0.76
N LEU A 160 -4.16 -4.33 1.73
CA LEU A 160 -5.56 -4.73 1.69
C LEU A 160 -6.35 -3.87 0.69
N ILE A 161 -7.20 -4.50 -0.11
CA ILE A 161 -8.27 -3.84 -0.88
C ILE A 161 -9.58 -3.98 -0.12
N ARG A 162 -9.98 -5.20 0.20
CA ARG A 162 -11.23 -5.51 0.89
C ARG A 162 -11.10 -6.77 1.75
N ARG A 163 -11.64 -6.73 2.98
CA ARG A 163 -11.76 -7.91 3.83
C ARG A 163 -12.95 -8.77 3.41
N THR A 164 -12.76 -10.07 3.42
CA THR A 164 -13.86 -11.02 3.33
C THR A 164 -14.68 -10.98 4.62
N LYS A 165 -15.99 -10.94 4.50
CA LYS A 165 -16.93 -10.94 5.63
C LYS A 165 -16.92 -12.27 6.39
#